data_e2212eb3ade94978af595a69bfd84cf4
#
_entry.id   e2212eb3ade94978af595a69bfd84cf4
#
_cell.length_a   1.000
_cell.length_b   1.000
_cell.length_c   1.000
_cell.angle_alpha   90.00
_cell.angle_beta   90.00
_cell.angle_gamma   90.00
#
_symmetry.space_group_name_H-M   'P 1'
#
loop_
_entity.id
_entity.type
_entity.pdbx_description
1 polymer ?
#
loop_
_entity_poly.entity_id
_entity_poly.type
_entity_poly.pdbx_seq_one_letter_code
_entity_poly.pdbx_strand_id
1 'polypeptide(L)'
;MIQVESLRKSFNGVEVLKGISTIFEKGKTNLIIGQSGSGKTVFLKSLLGLFTPDSGDIIYDGVKYADMKRKERTLLRQKMGMVFQGSALFDSMTVLENVMFPLKMFSVQTEEEMRERANTVLNRVNLVNAEGKLPSEISGGMQKRVAIARAIVNQPHYLFCDEPNSGLDPKTSIVIDNLIQEITEEFNITTVINTHDMNSVMEIGAKIVFLKNGYKEWEGSKDTIFQTDNEAVTDFVYSSELFKK
;
A
#
# COMPACT_ATOMS: atom_id res chain seq x y z
N MET A 1 0.10 -13.95 -1.54
CA MET A 1 -0.97 -13.89 -0.52
C MET A 1 -0.34 -13.62 0.84
N ILE A 2 -0.97 -12.77 1.67
CA ILE A 2 -0.52 -12.51 3.05
C ILE A 2 -1.63 -12.95 3.99
N GLN A 3 -1.32 -13.81 4.96
CA GLN A 3 -2.25 -14.23 6.00
C GLN A 3 -1.77 -13.67 7.34
N VAL A 4 -2.70 -13.19 8.16
CA VAL A 4 -2.45 -12.62 9.49
C VAL A 4 -3.28 -13.38 10.51
N GLU A 5 -2.66 -13.81 11.58
CA GLU A 5 -3.31 -14.59 12.63
C GLU A 5 -3.10 -13.93 13.99
N SER A 6 -4.21 -13.49 14.61
CA SER A 6 -4.27 -12.93 15.97
C SER A 6 -3.19 -11.89 16.30
N LEU A 7 -2.87 -11.01 15.34
CA LEU A 7 -1.77 -10.05 15.43
C LEU A 7 -2.03 -9.02 16.51
N ARG A 8 -1.08 -8.89 17.46
CA ARG A 8 -1.11 -7.89 18.54
C ARG A 8 0.13 -7.02 18.52
N LYS A 9 -0.05 -5.73 18.82
CA LYS A 9 1.05 -4.78 18.94
C LYS A 9 0.73 -3.68 19.95
N SER A 10 1.67 -3.45 20.85
CA SER A 10 1.59 -2.41 21.87
C SER A 10 2.78 -1.45 21.75
N PHE A 11 2.60 -0.23 22.23
CA PHE A 11 3.64 0.77 22.42
C PHE A 11 3.45 1.41 23.79
N ASN A 12 4.51 1.44 24.59
CA ASN A 12 4.50 2.04 25.95
C ASN A 12 3.34 1.54 26.82
N GLY A 13 3.02 0.25 26.75
CA GLY A 13 1.94 -0.35 27.52
C GLY A 13 0.53 -0.15 26.95
N VAL A 14 0.37 0.58 25.83
CA VAL A 14 -0.91 0.78 25.17
C VAL A 14 -1.02 -0.18 23.97
N GLU A 15 -2.02 -1.07 24.01
CA GLU A 15 -2.28 -2.02 22.91
C GLU A 15 -2.98 -1.31 21.76
N VAL A 16 -2.30 -1.25 20.60
CA VAL A 16 -2.76 -0.59 19.37
C VAL A 16 -3.40 -1.58 18.40
N LEU A 17 -2.86 -2.80 18.28
CA LEU A 17 -3.48 -3.88 17.51
C LEU A 17 -3.88 -5.00 18.47
N LYS A 18 -5.14 -5.43 18.39
CA LYS A 18 -5.79 -6.24 19.41
C LYS A 18 -6.29 -7.57 18.86
N GLY A 19 -5.37 -8.37 18.28
CA GLY A 19 -5.70 -9.72 17.80
C GLY A 19 -6.33 -9.72 16.41
N ILE A 20 -5.76 -8.98 15.46
CA ILE A 20 -6.26 -8.91 14.08
C ILE A 20 -5.94 -10.20 13.34
N SER A 21 -6.96 -10.79 12.70
CA SER A 21 -6.82 -11.93 11.79
C SER A 21 -7.52 -11.61 10.47
N THR A 22 -6.80 -11.76 9.36
CA THR A 22 -7.32 -11.54 8.00
C THR A 22 -6.41 -12.18 6.95
N ILE A 23 -6.90 -12.25 5.70
CA ILE A 23 -6.13 -12.71 4.55
C ILE A 23 -6.16 -11.61 3.49
N PHE A 24 -5.01 -11.18 3.01
CA PHE A 24 -4.88 -10.29 1.85
C PHE A 24 -4.63 -11.13 0.61
N GLU A 25 -5.57 -11.04 -0.33
CA GLU A 25 -5.62 -11.87 -1.50
C GLU A 25 -4.67 -11.39 -2.59
N LYS A 26 -4.08 -12.34 -3.31
CA LYS A 26 -3.21 -12.07 -4.46
C LYS A 26 -4.05 -11.61 -5.68
N GLY A 27 -3.49 -10.70 -6.48
CA GLY A 27 -4.17 -10.14 -7.65
C GLY A 27 -5.35 -9.22 -7.31
N LYS A 28 -5.51 -8.83 -6.03
CA LYS A 28 -6.58 -7.95 -5.57
C LYS A 28 -6.04 -6.75 -4.81
N THR A 29 -6.78 -5.64 -4.90
CA THR A 29 -6.63 -4.49 -4.03
C THR A 29 -7.32 -4.76 -2.70
N ASN A 30 -6.53 -4.93 -1.64
CA ASN A 30 -7.01 -5.17 -0.29
C ASN A 30 -6.90 -3.85 0.49
N LEU A 31 -8.02 -3.31 0.94
CA LEU A 31 -8.05 -2.04 1.65
C LEU A 31 -8.10 -2.26 3.16
N ILE A 32 -7.33 -1.48 3.90
CA ILE A 32 -7.45 -1.31 5.35
C ILE A 32 -8.06 0.07 5.58
N ILE A 33 -9.30 0.11 6.09
CA ILE A 33 -10.03 1.35 6.33
C ILE A 33 -10.33 1.56 7.81
N GLY A 34 -10.71 2.77 8.17
CA GLY A 34 -11.08 3.14 9.54
C GLY A 34 -10.68 4.57 9.88
N GLN A 35 -11.16 5.07 11.00
CA GLN A 35 -10.88 6.43 11.47
C GLN A 35 -9.38 6.63 11.77
N SER A 36 -8.96 7.90 11.86
CA SER A 36 -7.61 8.24 12.35
C SER A 36 -7.40 7.64 13.75
N GLY A 37 -6.22 7.08 14.00
CA GLY A 37 -5.91 6.41 15.27
C GLY A 37 -6.44 4.97 15.43
N SER A 38 -7.16 4.40 14.45
CA SER A 38 -7.67 3.02 14.55
C SER A 38 -6.61 1.92 14.46
N GLY A 39 -5.35 2.24 14.15
CA GLY A 39 -4.24 1.30 14.06
C GLY A 39 -3.78 0.94 12.63
N LYS A 40 -4.38 1.51 11.56
CA LYS A 40 -4.08 1.18 10.16
C LYS A 40 -2.59 1.24 9.81
N THR A 41 -1.94 2.38 10.08
CA THR A 41 -0.51 2.56 9.78
C THR A 41 0.38 1.62 10.60
N VAL A 42 0.01 1.32 11.85
CA VAL A 42 0.73 0.34 12.68
C VAL A 42 0.58 -1.05 12.09
N PHE A 43 -0.62 -1.41 11.64
CA PHE A 43 -0.89 -2.67 10.97
C PHE A 43 -0.08 -2.80 9.68
N LEU A 44 -0.13 -1.81 8.78
CA LEU A 44 0.65 -1.79 7.54
C LEU A 44 2.16 -1.91 7.81
N LYS A 45 2.69 -1.16 8.79
CA LYS A 45 4.12 -1.22 9.17
C LYS A 45 4.51 -2.55 9.79
N SER A 46 3.59 -3.24 10.45
CA SER A 46 3.82 -4.61 10.95
C SER A 46 3.90 -5.59 9.79
N LEU A 47 3.02 -5.46 8.77
CA LEU A 47 3.11 -6.25 7.53
C LEU A 47 4.44 -6.04 6.81
N LEU A 48 4.96 -4.84 6.76
CA LEU A 48 6.29 -4.53 6.18
C LEU A 48 7.48 -5.07 7.00
N GLY A 49 7.20 -5.60 8.20
CA GLY A 49 8.24 -6.03 9.14
C GLY A 49 9.06 -4.86 9.70
N LEU A 50 8.50 -3.64 9.69
CA LEU A 50 9.07 -2.45 10.34
C LEU A 50 8.77 -2.43 11.84
N PHE A 51 7.63 -3.00 12.24
CA PHE A 51 7.30 -3.28 13.63
C PHE A 51 7.21 -4.78 13.85
N THR A 52 7.89 -5.27 14.87
CA THR A 52 7.76 -6.67 15.30
C THR A 52 6.47 -6.80 16.11
N PRO A 53 5.55 -7.70 15.76
CA PRO A 53 4.39 -8.02 16.58
C PRO A 53 4.78 -8.48 17.99
N ASP A 54 3.94 -8.21 18.97
CA ASP A 54 4.13 -8.72 20.33
C ASP A 54 3.62 -10.17 20.44
N SER A 55 2.59 -10.50 19.64
CA SER A 55 2.09 -11.88 19.46
C SER A 55 1.31 -11.99 18.14
N GLY A 56 1.00 -13.22 17.74
CA GLY A 56 0.36 -13.54 16.46
C GLY A 56 1.37 -13.67 15.33
N ASP A 57 0.90 -14.10 14.17
CA ASP A 57 1.73 -14.44 13.02
C ASP A 57 1.37 -13.63 11.78
N ILE A 58 2.38 -13.31 10.98
CA ILE A 58 2.24 -12.82 9.59
C ILE A 58 2.87 -13.88 8.69
N ILE A 59 2.10 -14.35 7.72
CA ILE A 59 2.48 -15.48 6.85
C ILE A 59 2.47 -14.99 5.41
N TYR A 60 3.62 -15.10 4.74
CA TYR A 60 3.81 -14.74 3.33
C TYR A 60 3.91 -16.00 2.50
N ASP A 61 2.93 -16.24 1.60
CA ASP A 61 2.85 -17.43 0.74
C ASP A 61 3.11 -18.75 1.49
N GLY A 62 2.52 -18.89 2.69
CA GLY A 62 2.62 -20.10 3.54
C GLY A 62 3.83 -20.13 4.48
N VAL A 63 4.72 -19.13 4.45
CA VAL A 63 5.90 -19.06 5.33
C VAL A 63 5.70 -18.00 6.41
N LYS A 64 5.78 -18.39 7.68
CA LYS A 64 5.69 -17.44 8.81
C LYS A 64 6.88 -16.52 8.84
N TYR A 65 6.63 -15.20 8.93
CA TYR A 65 7.67 -14.18 9.01
C TYR A 65 8.55 -14.36 10.26
N ALA A 66 7.99 -14.81 11.37
CA ALA A 66 8.71 -15.06 12.62
C ALA A 66 9.80 -16.12 12.46
N ASP A 67 9.55 -17.17 11.65
CA ASP A 67 10.46 -18.30 11.43
C ASP A 67 11.56 -17.99 10.43
N MET A 68 11.41 -16.91 9.63
CA MET A 68 12.38 -16.51 8.62
C MET A 68 13.70 -16.04 9.23
N LYS A 69 14.80 -16.57 8.72
CA LYS A 69 16.16 -16.08 9.03
C LYS A 69 16.38 -14.70 8.44
N ARG A 70 17.40 -13.97 8.93
CA ARG A 70 17.73 -12.62 8.47
C ARG A 70 17.85 -12.50 6.95
N LYS A 71 18.50 -13.47 6.29
CA LYS A 71 18.66 -13.48 4.83
C LYS A 71 17.31 -13.62 4.10
N GLU A 72 16.44 -14.49 4.60
CA GLU A 72 15.10 -14.71 4.03
C GLU A 72 14.22 -13.47 4.17
N ARG A 73 14.26 -12.79 5.33
CA ARG A 73 13.57 -11.51 5.54
C ARG A 73 14.09 -10.42 4.60
N THR A 74 15.41 -10.40 4.33
CA THR A 74 15.99 -9.45 3.36
C THR A 74 15.47 -9.73 1.96
N LEU A 75 15.45 -10.99 1.51
CA LEU A 75 14.92 -11.39 0.21
C LEU A 75 13.41 -11.12 0.09
N LEU A 76 12.66 -11.33 1.17
CA LEU A 76 11.22 -10.99 1.18
C LEU A 76 11.01 -9.48 1.01
N ARG A 77 11.80 -8.63 1.71
CA ARG A 77 11.68 -7.17 1.57
C ARG A 77 12.02 -6.66 0.17
N GLN A 78 12.94 -7.32 -0.55
CA GLN A 78 13.22 -7.00 -1.95
C GLN A 78 12.02 -7.26 -2.88
N LYS A 79 11.09 -8.13 -2.45
CA LYS A 79 9.83 -8.41 -3.16
C LYS A 79 8.66 -7.53 -2.70
N MET A 80 8.93 -6.53 -1.86
CA MET A 80 7.93 -5.57 -1.38
C MET A 80 8.16 -4.22 -2.01
N GLY A 81 7.13 -3.63 -2.59
CA GLY A 81 7.07 -2.22 -2.98
C GLY A 81 6.32 -1.41 -1.94
N MET A 82 6.70 -0.14 -1.75
CA MET A 82 6.03 0.77 -0.82
C MET A 82 5.79 2.12 -1.45
N VAL A 83 4.53 2.58 -1.37
CA VAL A 83 4.09 3.95 -1.70
C VAL A 83 3.72 4.63 -0.40
N PHE A 84 4.47 5.66 -0.03
CA PHE A 84 4.26 6.45 1.19
C PHE A 84 3.25 7.58 0.96
N GLN A 85 2.58 8.02 1.99
CA GLN A 85 1.61 9.12 1.98
C GLN A 85 2.19 10.40 1.33
N GLY A 86 3.41 10.80 1.68
CA GLY A 86 4.11 11.97 1.11
C GLY A 86 4.96 11.65 -0.13
N SER A 87 4.72 10.52 -0.85
CA SER A 87 5.55 10.02 -1.95
C SER A 87 7.00 9.66 -1.55
N ALA A 88 7.58 10.34 -0.59
CA ALA A 88 8.93 10.15 -0.05
C ALA A 88 10.00 10.04 -1.16
N LEU A 89 9.91 10.90 -2.16
CA LEU A 89 10.93 11.00 -3.21
C LEU A 89 12.19 11.66 -2.65
N PHE A 90 13.32 11.32 -3.21
CA PHE A 90 14.59 11.99 -2.92
C PHE A 90 14.63 13.29 -3.70
N ASP A 91 14.59 14.43 -3.02
CA ASP A 91 14.51 15.76 -3.63
C ASP A 91 15.76 16.11 -4.46
N SER A 92 16.89 15.53 -4.12
CA SER A 92 18.17 15.70 -4.83
C SER A 92 18.36 14.79 -6.04
N MET A 93 17.41 13.90 -6.31
CA MET A 93 17.43 12.95 -7.41
C MET A 93 16.36 13.31 -8.44
N THR A 94 16.68 13.12 -9.71
CA THR A 94 15.70 13.22 -10.79
C THR A 94 14.61 12.16 -10.68
N VAL A 95 13.54 12.30 -11.44
CA VAL A 95 12.47 11.29 -11.58
C VAL A 95 13.06 9.92 -11.94
N LEU A 96 13.94 9.87 -12.95
CA LEU A 96 14.58 8.64 -13.38
C LEU A 96 15.43 8.01 -12.26
N GLU A 97 16.24 8.82 -11.60
CA GLU A 97 17.10 8.36 -10.51
C GLU A 97 16.30 7.83 -9.31
N ASN A 98 15.18 8.48 -8.96
CA ASN A 98 14.26 8.01 -7.95
C ASN A 98 13.72 6.60 -8.30
N VAL A 99 13.32 6.38 -9.56
CA VAL A 99 12.81 5.07 -9.99
C VAL A 99 13.92 4.03 -10.08
N MET A 100 15.13 4.40 -10.50
CA MET A 100 16.28 3.51 -10.56
C MET A 100 16.85 3.14 -9.19
N PHE A 101 16.56 3.91 -8.14
CA PHE A 101 17.16 3.73 -6.82
C PHE A 101 17.03 2.30 -6.26
N PRO A 102 15.85 1.64 -6.27
CA PRO A 102 15.73 0.27 -5.81
C PRO A 102 16.52 -0.73 -6.66
N LEU A 103 16.65 -0.50 -7.96
CA LEU A 103 17.48 -1.33 -8.84
C LEU A 103 18.96 -1.24 -8.45
N LYS A 104 19.47 -0.02 -8.23
CA LYS A 104 20.86 0.22 -7.77
C LYS A 104 21.16 -0.47 -6.44
N MET A 105 20.16 -0.58 -5.56
CA MET A 105 20.33 -1.20 -4.24
C MET A 105 20.27 -2.74 -4.26
N PHE A 106 19.50 -3.33 -5.18
CA PHE A 106 19.12 -4.74 -5.05
C PHE A 106 19.38 -5.58 -6.30
N SER A 107 19.68 -4.98 -7.46
CA SER A 107 19.96 -5.73 -8.68
C SER A 107 21.46 -5.80 -9.00
N VAL A 108 21.82 -6.72 -9.87
CA VAL A 108 23.16 -6.87 -10.47
C VAL A 108 23.20 -6.40 -11.92
N GLN A 109 22.15 -5.70 -12.36
CA GLN A 109 22.01 -5.18 -13.71
C GLN A 109 23.00 -4.06 -14.02
N THR A 110 23.34 -3.89 -15.27
CA THR A 110 24.11 -2.73 -15.76
C THR A 110 23.30 -1.44 -15.63
N GLU A 111 23.94 -0.29 -15.63
CA GLU A 111 23.24 0.99 -15.55
C GLU A 111 22.28 1.21 -16.73
N GLU A 112 22.64 0.70 -17.92
CA GLU A 112 21.82 0.78 -19.11
C GLU A 112 20.54 -0.05 -18.98
N GLU A 113 20.63 -1.30 -18.52
CA GLU A 113 19.49 -2.16 -18.24
C GLU A 113 18.57 -1.57 -17.16
N MET A 114 19.14 -1.00 -16.09
CA MET A 114 18.38 -0.31 -15.05
C MET A 114 17.62 0.90 -15.59
N ARG A 115 18.26 1.68 -16.47
CA ARG A 115 17.65 2.85 -17.12
C ARG A 115 16.51 2.45 -18.05
N GLU A 116 16.71 1.41 -18.87
CA GLU A 116 15.67 0.88 -19.76
C GLU A 116 14.47 0.38 -18.95
N ARG A 117 14.71 -0.37 -17.89
CA ARG A 117 13.67 -0.84 -16.99
C ARG A 117 12.91 0.30 -16.31
N ALA A 118 13.62 1.32 -15.83
CA ALA A 118 13.00 2.49 -15.19
C ALA A 118 12.13 3.26 -16.19
N ASN A 119 12.61 3.48 -17.43
CA ASN A 119 11.84 4.13 -18.49
C ASN A 119 10.58 3.34 -18.86
N THR A 120 10.69 2.01 -18.95
CA THR A 120 9.53 1.13 -19.18
C THR A 120 8.45 1.35 -18.10
N VAL A 121 8.85 1.41 -16.82
CA VAL A 121 7.91 1.61 -15.72
C VAL A 121 7.38 3.05 -15.68
N LEU A 122 8.20 4.07 -16.00
CA LEU A 122 7.74 5.46 -16.12
C LEU A 122 6.66 5.59 -17.20
N ASN A 123 6.85 4.95 -18.35
CA ASN A 123 5.84 4.90 -19.41
C ASN A 123 4.56 4.21 -18.93
N ARG A 124 4.68 3.09 -18.17
CA ARG A 124 3.50 2.36 -17.61
C ARG A 124 2.66 3.24 -16.68
N VAL A 125 3.28 4.15 -15.93
CA VAL A 125 2.55 5.10 -15.07
C VAL A 125 2.20 6.42 -15.80
N ASN A 126 2.30 6.46 -17.12
CA ASN A 126 2.03 7.65 -17.95
C ASN A 126 2.85 8.88 -17.55
N LEU A 127 4.14 8.69 -17.30
CA LEU A 127 5.12 9.77 -17.10
C LEU A 127 6.10 9.78 -18.28
N VAL A 128 5.80 10.59 -19.29
CA VAL A 128 6.62 10.77 -20.48
C VAL A 128 7.28 12.15 -20.42
N ASN A 129 8.55 12.25 -20.82
CA ASN A 129 9.35 13.49 -20.84
C ASN A 129 9.51 14.14 -19.44
N ALA A 130 9.56 13.34 -18.38
CA ALA A 130 9.77 13.83 -17.02
C ALA A 130 11.07 13.29 -16.39
N GLU A 131 11.82 12.44 -17.07
CA GLU A 131 12.94 11.64 -16.59
C GLU A 131 14.03 12.48 -15.92
N GLY A 132 14.35 13.62 -16.51
CA GLY A 132 15.39 14.56 -16.05
C GLY A 132 14.90 15.59 -15.03
N LYS A 133 13.60 15.64 -14.72
CA LYS A 133 13.05 16.63 -13.77
C LYS A 133 13.30 16.22 -12.33
N LEU A 134 13.42 17.21 -11.46
CA LEU A 134 13.42 17.03 -10.01
C LEU A 134 11.98 16.92 -9.47
N PRO A 135 11.78 16.33 -8.28
CA PRO A 135 10.45 16.27 -7.64
C PRO A 135 9.79 17.65 -7.50
N SER A 136 10.55 18.71 -7.24
CA SER A 136 10.05 20.08 -7.13
C SER A 136 9.54 20.68 -8.44
N GLU A 137 9.87 20.08 -9.59
CA GLU A 137 9.50 20.57 -10.94
C GLU A 137 8.27 19.84 -11.52
N ILE A 138 7.65 18.94 -10.75
CA ILE A 138 6.51 18.13 -11.16
C ILE A 138 5.34 18.27 -10.19
N SER A 139 4.11 18.07 -10.71
CA SER A 139 2.91 18.16 -9.90
C SER A 139 2.81 17.06 -8.84
N GLY A 140 1.97 17.25 -7.81
CA GLY A 140 1.72 16.24 -6.77
C GLY A 140 1.23 14.90 -7.33
N GLY A 141 0.35 14.92 -8.32
CA GLY A 141 -0.10 13.70 -9.01
C GLY A 141 1.04 13.01 -9.78
N MET A 142 1.95 13.77 -10.41
CA MET A 142 3.14 13.19 -11.02
C MET A 142 4.08 12.60 -9.98
N GLN A 143 4.28 13.25 -8.83
CA GLN A 143 5.09 12.72 -7.74
C GLN A 143 4.54 11.37 -7.22
N LYS A 144 3.21 11.23 -7.11
CA LYS A 144 2.57 9.95 -6.76
C LYS A 144 2.85 8.86 -7.80
N ARG A 145 2.77 9.19 -9.09
CA ARG A 145 3.10 8.25 -10.18
C ARG A 145 4.58 7.84 -10.14
N VAL A 146 5.51 8.75 -9.86
CA VAL A 146 6.93 8.42 -9.64
C VAL A 146 7.11 7.49 -8.46
N ALA A 147 6.40 7.73 -7.34
CA ALA A 147 6.45 6.85 -6.17
C ALA A 147 5.92 5.44 -6.47
N ILE A 148 4.84 5.33 -7.26
CA ILE A 148 4.33 4.05 -7.73
C ILE A 148 5.35 3.37 -8.67
N ALA A 149 5.89 4.09 -9.65
CA ALA A 149 6.93 3.57 -10.55
C ALA A 149 8.14 3.01 -9.76
N ARG A 150 8.64 3.77 -8.78
CA ARG A 150 9.72 3.34 -7.89
C ARG A 150 9.35 2.08 -7.10
N ALA A 151 8.11 1.97 -6.62
CA ALA A 151 7.65 0.83 -5.85
C ALA A 151 7.56 -0.47 -6.68
N ILE A 152 7.27 -0.36 -7.99
CA ILE A 152 7.06 -1.53 -8.86
C ILE A 152 8.24 -1.87 -9.77
N VAL A 153 9.30 -1.07 -9.80
CA VAL A 153 10.42 -1.25 -10.71
C VAL A 153 11.14 -2.60 -10.56
N ASN A 154 11.19 -3.12 -9.34
CA ASN A 154 11.75 -4.44 -8.99
C ASN A 154 10.75 -5.61 -9.14
N GLN A 155 9.59 -5.41 -9.78
CA GLN A 155 8.55 -6.43 -9.94
C GLN A 155 8.16 -7.08 -8.60
N PRO A 156 7.63 -6.30 -7.64
CA PRO A 156 7.33 -6.81 -6.31
C PRO A 156 6.20 -7.87 -6.36
N HIS A 157 6.20 -8.78 -5.39
CA HIS A 157 5.09 -9.69 -5.14
C HIS A 157 4.02 -9.06 -4.25
N TYR A 158 4.41 -8.05 -3.47
CA TYR A 158 3.58 -7.35 -2.51
C TYR A 158 3.74 -5.84 -2.69
N LEU A 159 2.66 -5.12 -2.81
CA LEU A 159 2.64 -3.66 -2.88
C LEU A 159 1.87 -3.12 -1.69
N PHE A 160 2.50 -2.23 -0.95
CA PHE A 160 1.90 -1.55 0.19
C PHE A 160 1.75 -0.07 -0.12
N CYS A 161 0.58 0.49 0.15
CA CYS A 161 0.30 1.91 -0.07
C CYS A 161 -0.29 2.51 1.21
N ASP A 162 0.36 3.53 1.73
CA ASP A 162 -0.13 4.28 2.90
C ASP A 162 -0.70 5.60 2.42
N GLU A 163 -2.03 5.71 2.35
CA GLU A 163 -2.79 6.86 1.87
C GLU A 163 -2.26 7.44 0.53
N PRO A 164 -2.26 6.64 -0.56
CA PRO A 164 -1.61 7.03 -1.81
C PRO A 164 -2.20 8.30 -2.44
N ASN A 165 -3.46 8.61 -2.16
CA ASN A 165 -4.20 9.75 -2.71
C ASN A 165 -4.19 11.00 -1.85
N SER A 166 -3.56 10.95 -0.67
CA SER A 166 -3.52 12.10 0.25
C SER A 166 -2.97 13.35 -0.44
N GLY A 167 -3.72 14.45 -0.34
CA GLY A 167 -3.34 15.76 -0.88
C GLY A 167 -3.61 15.94 -2.37
N LEU A 168 -4.31 15.03 -3.03
CA LEU A 168 -4.74 15.15 -4.42
C LEU A 168 -6.20 15.62 -4.52
N ASP A 169 -6.53 16.22 -5.67
CA ASP A 169 -7.92 16.49 -6.02
C ASP A 169 -8.68 15.18 -6.35
N PRO A 170 -10.03 15.17 -6.26
CA PRO A 170 -10.81 13.93 -6.46
C PRO A 170 -10.60 13.25 -7.81
N LYS A 171 -10.42 14.01 -8.90
CA LYS A 171 -10.22 13.44 -10.24
C LYS A 171 -8.86 12.75 -10.34
N THR A 172 -7.82 13.40 -9.83
CA THR A 172 -6.47 12.83 -9.79
C THR A 172 -6.41 11.61 -8.87
N SER A 173 -7.14 11.61 -7.75
CA SER A 173 -7.24 10.47 -6.83
C SER A 173 -7.76 9.22 -7.53
N ILE A 174 -8.86 9.32 -8.27
CA ILE A 174 -9.43 8.21 -9.04
C ILE A 174 -8.41 7.65 -10.05
N VAL A 175 -7.65 8.53 -10.72
CA VAL A 175 -6.63 8.08 -11.68
C VAL A 175 -5.51 7.30 -10.99
N ILE A 176 -5.11 7.70 -9.78
CA ILE A 176 -4.10 6.97 -9.00
C ILE A 176 -4.65 5.63 -8.51
N ASP A 177 -5.90 5.59 -8.04
CA ASP A 177 -6.56 4.35 -7.61
C ASP A 177 -6.65 3.33 -8.75
N ASN A 178 -7.14 3.74 -9.91
CA ASN A 178 -7.25 2.89 -11.10
C ASN A 178 -5.86 2.40 -11.55
N LEU A 179 -4.84 3.26 -11.52
CA LEU A 179 -3.47 2.87 -11.85
C LEU A 179 -2.95 1.78 -10.89
N ILE A 180 -3.21 1.90 -9.59
CA ILE A 180 -2.80 0.89 -8.59
C ILE A 180 -3.56 -0.42 -8.83
N GLN A 181 -4.87 -0.36 -9.13
CA GLN A 181 -5.68 -1.54 -9.44
C GLN A 181 -5.19 -2.25 -10.70
N GLU A 182 -5.01 -1.53 -11.80
CA GLU A 182 -4.49 -2.09 -13.06
C GLU A 182 -3.14 -2.78 -12.87
N ILE A 183 -2.20 -2.15 -12.15
CA ILE A 183 -0.88 -2.72 -11.83
C ILE A 183 -1.04 -3.99 -10.98
N THR A 184 -1.96 -3.98 -10.01
CA THR A 184 -2.24 -5.11 -9.13
C THR A 184 -2.71 -6.33 -9.92
N GLU A 185 -3.63 -6.12 -10.86
CA GLU A 185 -4.20 -7.18 -11.71
C GLU A 185 -3.19 -7.66 -12.75
N GLU A 186 -2.55 -6.73 -13.49
CA GLU A 186 -1.57 -7.01 -14.53
C GLU A 186 -0.39 -7.85 -14.04
N PHE A 187 0.18 -7.48 -12.90
CA PHE A 187 1.34 -8.19 -12.33
C PHE A 187 0.96 -9.25 -11.29
N ASN A 188 -0.34 -9.45 -11.06
CA ASN A 188 -0.85 -10.40 -10.07
C ASN A 188 -0.22 -10.20 -8.67
N ILE A 189 -0.15 -8.95 -8.22
CA ILE A 189 0.46 -8.53 -6.95
C ILE A 189 -0.57 -8.66 -5.80
N THR A 190 -0.12 -8.95 -4.58
CA THR A 190 -0.93 -8.74 -3.39
C THR A 190 -0.77 -7.29 -2.96
N THR A 191 -1.77 -6.45 -3.25
CA THR A 191 -1.73 -5.02 -2.90
C THR A 191 -2.52 -4.76 -1.64
N VAL A 192 -1.91 -4.06 -0.66
CA VAL A 192 -2.52 -3.65 0.60
C VAL A 192 -2.46 -2.13 0.70
N ILE A 193 -3.62 -1.48 0.80
CA ILE A 193 -3.76 -0.03 0.80
C ILE A 193 -4.41 0.44 2.09
N ASN A 194 -3.74 1.29 2.86
CA ASN A 194 -4.39 2.08 3.90
C ASN A 194 -5.10 3.27 3.26
N THR A 195 -6.37 3.47 3.58
CA THR A 195 -7.10 4.68 3.19
C THR A 195 -8.22 5.00 4.17
N HIS A 196 -8.60 6.25 4.21
CA HIS A 196 -9.85 6.73 4.84
C HIS A 196 -10.78 7.37 3.80
N ASP A 197 -10.37 7.38 2.52
CA ASP A 197 -11.16 7.93 1.41
C ASP A 197 -12.19 6.92 0.91
N MET A 198 -13.47 7.26 1.07
CA MET A 198 -14.58 6.42 0.61
C MET A 198 -14.68 6.33 -0.91
N ASN A 199 -14.15 7.30 -1.67
CA ASN A 199 -14.06 7.18 -3.13
C ASN A 199 -13.16 6.01 -3.51
N SER A 200 -11.97 5.91 -2.91
CA SER A 200 -11.06 4.77 -3.13
C SER A 200 -11.71 3.44 -2.73
N VAL A 201 -12.46 3.42 -1.61
CA VAL A 201 -13.17 2.22 -1.15
C VAL A 201 -14.16 1.74 -2.21
N MET A 202 -14.94 2.66 -2.77
CA MET A 202 -15.96 2.34 -3.78
C MET A 202 -15.36 1.98 -5.14
N GLU A 203 -14.26 2.62 -5.50
CA GLU A 203 -13.62 2.41 -6.80
C GLU A 203 -12.89 1.07 -6.84
N ILE A 204 -11.97 0.84 -5.90
CA ILE A 204 -11.00 -0.26 -5.96
C ILE A 204 -11.07 -1.26 -4.81
N GLY A 205 -12.06 -1.18 -3.91
CA GLY A 205 -12.18 -2.03 -2.72
C GLY A 205 -12.60 -3.47 -3.03
N ALA A 206 -11.74 -4.26 -3.67
CA ALA A 206 -12.00 -5.67 -3.94
C ALA A 206 -12.13 -6.50 -2.66
N LYS A 207 -11.31 -6.19 -1.66
CA LYS A 207 -11.40 -6.67 -0.28
C LYS A 207 -11.19 -5.51 0.68
N ILE A 208 -11.98 -5.46 1.75
CA ILE A 208 -11.97 -4.37 2.72
C ILE A 208 -11.88 -4.96 4.14
N VAL A 209 -10.95 -4.45 4.92
CA VAL A 209 -10.78 -4.74 6.35
C VAL A 209 -11.03 -3.44 7.10
N PHE A 210 -12.10 -3.36 7.88
CA PHE A 210 -12.43 -2.19 8.69
C PHE A 210 -11.87 -2.33 10.10
N LEU A 211 -11.03 -1.37 10.48
CA LEU A 211 -10.42 -1.29 11.81
C LEU A 211 -11.06 -0.21 12.66
N LYS A 212 -11.42 -0.56 13.91
CA LYS A 212 -11.90 0.36 14.93
C LYS A 212 -11.23 0.04 16.27
N ASN A 213 -10.61 1.03 16.88
CA ASN A 213 -9.97 0.91 18.21
C ASN A 213 -8.97 -0.27 18.33
N GLY A 214 -8.28 -0.60 17.24
CA GLY A 214 -7.31 -1.70 17.20
C GLY A 214 -7.89 -3.09 16.90
N TYR A 215 -9.20 -3.23 16.75
CA TYR A 215 -9.87 -4.47 16.37
C TYR A 215 -10.24 -4.48 14.88
N LYS A 216 -10.31 -5.66 14.27
CA LYS A 216 -11.00 -5.87 13.01
C LYS A 216 -12.50 -5.99 13.31
N GLU A 217 -13.25 -4.93 13.06
CA GLU A 217 -14.69 -4.88 13.31
C GLU A 217 -15.49 -5.52 12.17
N TRP A 218 -14.97 -5.43 10.94
CA TRP A 218 -15.67 -5.98 9.79
C TRP A 218 -14.70 -6.32 8.66
N GLU A 219 -15.12 -7.22 7.78
CA GLU A 219 -14.42 -7.61 6.58
C GLU A 219 -15.42 -7.93 5.46
N GLY A 220 -15.17 -7.41 4.25
CA GLY A 220 -16.04 -7.61 3.09
C GLY A 220 -15.44 -7.01 1.82
N SER A 221 -16.29 -6.50 0.93
CA SER A 221 -15.91 -5.83 -0.32
C SER A 221 -16.72 -4.55 -0.54
N LYS A 222 -16.39 -3.79 -1.59
CA LYS A 222 -17.18 -2.63 -2.01
C LYS A 222 -18.64 -2.98 -2.30
N ASP A 223 -18.92 -4.20 -2.74
CA ASP A 223 -20.29 -4.66 -3.06
C ASP A 223 -21.11 -4.95 -1.80
N THR A 224 -20.46 -5.28 -0.68
CA THR A 224 -21.11 -5.68 0.58
C THR A 224 -21.11 -4.62 1.66
N ILE A 225 -20.28 -3.57 1.55
CA ILE A 225 -20.09 -2.56 2.60
C ILE A 225 -21.38 -1.78 2.93
N PHE A 226 -22.28 -1.60 1.95
CA PHE A 226 -23.57 -0.93 2.15
C PHE A 226 -24.69 -1.87 2.59
N GLN A 227 -24.44 -3.18 2.59
CA GLN A 227 -25.43 -4.20 2.93
C GLN A 227 -25.20 -4.78 4.33
N THR A 228 -24.21 -4.25 5.05
CA THR A 228 -23.87 -4.76 6.38
C THR A 228 -24.75 -4.14 7.47
N ASP A 229 -25.14 -4.94 8.44
CA ASP A 229 -25.83 -4.51 9.66
C ASP A 229 -24.83 -4.03 10.76
N ASN A 230 -23.54 -3.97 10.46
CA ASN A 230 -22.53 -3.50 11.41
C ASN A 230 -22.62 -1.98 11.55
N GLU A 231 -23.15 -1.52 12.69
CA GLU A 231 -23.34 -0.09 13.01
C GLU A 231 -22.05 0.72 12.87
N ALA A 232 -20.89 0.15 13.28
CA ALA A 232 -19.63 0.88 13.21
C ALA A 232 -19.15 1.12 11.77
N VAL A 233 -19.45 0.20 10.84
CA VAL A 233 -19.21 0.37 9.41
C VAL A 233 -20.18 1.39 8.84
N THR A 234 -21.46 1.27 9.15
CA THR A 234 -22.53 2.17 8.70
C THR A 234 -22.22 3.62 9.12
N ASP A 235 -21.89 3.83 10.40
CA ASP A 235 -21.49 5.14 10.91
C ASP A 235 -20.26 5.69 10.18
N PHE A 236 -19.26 4.87 9.92
CA PHE A 236 -18.05 5.27 9.21
C PHE A 236 -18.35 5.68 7.77
N VAL A 237 -19.12 4.89 7.05
CA VAL A 237 -19.50 5.13 5.66
C VAL A 237 -20.32 6.41 5.54
N TYR A 238 -21.37 6.56 6.33
CA TYR A 238 -22.28 7.73 6.25
C TYR A 238 -21.72 8.98 6.92
N SER A 239 -20.66 8.90 7.72
CA SER A 239 -19.95 10.08 8.22
C SER A 239 -19.08 10.75 7.15
N SER A 240 -18.79 10.05 6.04
CA SER A 240 -18.06 10.64 4.92
C SER A 240 -18.90 11.70 4.22
N GLU A 241 -18.25 12.76 3.71
CA GLU A 241 -18.97 13.87 3.03
C GLU A 241 -19.76 13.44 1.79
N LEU A 242 -19.38 12.30 1.18
CA LEU A 242 -20.03 11.71 0.01
C LEU A 242 -21.51 11.31 0.24
N PHE A 243 -21.87 10.98 1.49
CA PHE A 243 -23.18 10.43 1.84
C PHE A 243 -23.97 11.34 2.81
N LYS A 244 -23.45 12.51 3.14
CA LYS A 244 -24.22 13.55 3.83
C LYS A 244 -25.27 14.10 2.87
N LYS A 245 -26.55 13.79 3.13
CA LYS A 245 -27.69 14.40 2.45
C LYS A 245 -27.86 15.84 2.85
#